data_9a419213989aea15c41f38a9a57cd424
#
_entry.id   9a419213989aea15c41f38a9a57cd424
#
_cell.length_a   1.000
_cell.length_b   1.000
_cell.length_c   1.000
_cell.angle_alpha   90.00
_cell.angle_beta   90.00
_cell.angle_gamma   90.00
#
_symmetry.space_group_name_H-M   'P 1'
#
loop_
_entity.id
_entity.type
_entity.pdbx_description
1 polymer ?
#
loop_
_entity_poly.entity_id
_entity_poly.type
_entity_poly.pdbx_seq_one_letter_code
_entity_poly.pdbx_strand_id
1 'polypeptide(L)'
;MHILVTNDDGVQAPGLLALAQSMRPLGKVTVCAPDRNWSASGHVKTLERPIRVTETVLADGTAAFASDGAPSDCVALPLLGFVEKVDLVVSGINPYSNIGHDVTYSGTVTAAMEAVIAGVPGIAFSLASQDRPANTVADYGPASHIAGIVIKKFMEEGLPKGVVLNVNVPYLSVETMAGLAITRQGLRVYRDALDKRLDPRGRPYYWIGGEEPTGVNEEGTDVGALARGYVSITPLQLDLTNYKAMEKLKSWKW
;
A
#
# COMPACT_ATOMS: atom_id res chain seq x y z
N MET A 1 16.97 -14.02 4.68
CA MET A 1 15.73 -13.32 5.00
C MET A 1 14.60 -13.92 4.18
N HIS A 2 13.40 -14.12 4.77
CA HIS A 2 12.20 -14.58 4.08
C HIS A 2 11.22 -13.42 3.95
N ILE A 3 10.89 -13.04 2.72
CA ILE A 3 10.08 -11.87 2.37
C ILE A 3 8.72 -12.36 1.88
N LEU A 4 7.65 -11.94 2.52
CA LEU A 4 6.29 -12.08 2.03
C LEU A 4 5.95 -10.89 1.15
N VAL A 5 5.49 -11.16 -0.07
CA VAL A 5 5.04 -10.14 -1.03
C VAL A 5 3.53 -10.26 -1.20
N THR A 6 2.83 -9.15 -1.05
CA THR A 6 1.36 -9.04 -1.19
C THR A 6 0.96 -7.74 -1.88
N ASN A 7 -0.35 -7.54 -2.12
CA ASN A 7 -0.95 -6.30 -2.62
C ASN A 7 -2.46 -6.28 -2.35
N ASP A 8 -3.16 -5.30 -2.87
CA ASP A 8 -4.63 -5.21 -2.92
C ASP A 8 -5.20 -5.25 -4.35
N ASP A 9 -4.35 -5.15 -5.38
CA ASP A 9 -4.80 -5.22 -6.79
C ASP A 9 -5.08 -6.65 -7.27
N GLY A 10 -4.61 -7.64 -6.51
CA GLY A 10 -4.76 -9.07 -6.83
C GLY A 10 -3.49 -9.75 -7.31
N VAL A 11 -3.46 -11.09 -7.21
CA VAL A 11 -2.28 -11.94 -7.45
C VAL A 11 -1.72 -11.81 -8.87
N GLN A 12 -2.53 -11.46 -9.87
CA GLN A 12 -2.09 -11.29 -11.26
C GLN A 12 -1.69 -9.85 -11.62
N ALA A 13 -1.71 -8.94 -10.64
CA ALA A 13 -1.35 -7.55 -10.90
C ALA A 13 0.13 -7.39 -11.30
N PRO A 14 0.44 -6.60 -12.34
CA PRO A 14 1.81 -6.42 -12.82
C PRO A 14 2.72 -5.75 -11.78
N GLY A 15 2.18 -4.87 -10.92
CA GLY A 15 2.92 -4.27 -9.82
C GLY A 15 3.38 -5.28 -8.78
N LEU A 16 2.56 -6.31 -8.48
CA LEU A 16 2.93 -7.40 -7.58
C LEU A 16 4.10 -8.20 -8.14
N LEU A 17 4.04 -8.54 -9.43
CA LEU A 17 5.13 -9.26 -10.11
C LEU A 17 6.42 -8.44 -10.07
N ALA A 18 6.37 -7.15 -10.39
CA ALA A 18 7.53 -6.27 -10.38
C ALA A 18 8.16 -6.19 -8.97
N LEU A 19 7.34 -6.10 -7.93
CA LEU A 19 7.82 -6.12 -6.55
C LEU A 19 8.45 -7.47 -6.21
N ALA A 20 7.78 -8.59 -6.49
CA ALA A 20 8.31 -9.92 -6.22
C ALA A 20 9.66 -10.15 -6.91
N GLN A 21 9.80 -9.72 -8.16
CA GLN A 21 11.07 -9.81 -8.92
C GLN A 21 12.18 -9.00 -8.27
N SER A 22 11.90 -7.79 -7.78
CA SER A 22 12.90 -6.93 -7.13
C SER A 22 13.34 -7.46 -5.75
N MET A 23 12.53 -8.30 -5.09
CA MET A 23 12.84 -8.91 -3.79
C MET A 23 13.67 -10.18 -3.90
N ARG A 24 13.63 -10.92 -5.00
CA ARG A 24 14.35 -12.22 -5.18
C ARG A 24 15.86 -12.14 -4.93
N PRO A 25 16.59 -11.11 -5.39
CA PRO A 25 18.02 -10.99 -5.08
C PRO A 25 18.32 -10.76 -3.60
N LEU A 26 17.31 -10.40 -2.80
CA LEU A 26 17.45 -10.00 -1.40
C LEU A 26 17.09 -11.12 -0.41
N GLY A 27 16.41 -12.18 -0.86
CA GLY A 27 16.06 -13.30 -0.01
C GLY A 27 15.07 -14.29 -0.61
N LYS A 28 14.63 -15.25 0.20
CA LYS A 28 13.52 -16.13 -0.15
C LYS A 28 12.24 -15.30 -0.28
N VAL A 29 11.51 -15.47 -1.38
CA VAL A 29 10.24 -14.77 -1.62
C VAL A 29 9.09 -15.76 -1.59
N THR A 30 8.04 -15.44 -0.84
CA THR A 30 6.72 -16.04 -0.95
C THR A 30 5.72 -14.97 -1.38
N VAL A 31 4.88 -15.27 -2.36
CA VAL A 31 3.81 -14.39 -2.80
C VAL A 31 2.49 -14.94 -2.30
N CYS A 32 1.74 -14.13 -1.55
CA CYS A 32 0.36 -14.41 -1.16
C CYS A 32 -0.45 -13.13 -1.32
N ALA A 33 -1.43 -13.14 -2.21
CA ALA A 33 -2.21 -11.96 -2.56
C ALA A 33 -3.68 -12.32 -2.83
N PRO A 34 -4.59 -11.34 -2.83
CA PRO A 34 -6.00 -11.60 -3.12
C PRO A 34 -6.21 -12.18 -4.53
N ASP A 35 -7.26 -12.98 -4.70
CA ASP A 35 -7.68 -13.53 -6.00
C ASP A 35 -8.29 -12.48 -6.94
N ARG A 36 -8.61 -11.30 -6.42
CA ARG A 36 -9.24 -10.16 -7.13
C ARG A 36 -8.80 -8.84 -6.55
N ASN A 37 -9.20 -7.75 -7.21
CA ASN A 37 -8.95 -6.38 -6.74
C ASN A 37 -9.81 -6.05 -5.50
N TRP A 38 -9.14 -5.47 -4.48
CA TRP A 38 -9.70 -4.98 -3.22
C TRP A 38 -9.40 -3.49 -3.00
N SER A 39 -9.24 -2.70 -4.07
CA SER A 39 -8.98 -1.26 -3.96
C SER A 39 -9.98 -0.56 -3.06
N ALA A 40 -9.51 0.40 -2.27
CA ALA A 40 -10.29 1.18 -1.31
C ALA A 40 -11.00 0.34 -0.23
N SER A 41 -10.51 -0.85 0.09
CA SER A 41 -11.08 -1.69 1.16
C SER A 41 -10.68 -1.26 2.56
N GLY A 42 -9.63 -0.47 2.71
CA GLY A 42 -9.06 -0.13 4.01
C GLY A 42 -8.52 -1.35 4.77
N HIS A 43 -8.48 -1.27 6.10
CA HIS A 43 -7.97 -2.35 6.96
C HIS A 43 -9.11 -3.33 7.32
N VAL A 44 -9.39 -4.25 6.42
CA VAL A 44 -10.48 -5.25 6.56
C VAL A 44 -9.91 -6.62 6.83
N LYS A 45 -10.57 -7.40 7.71
CA LYS A 45 -10.34 -8.83 7.95
C LYS A 45 -11.59 -9.64 7.63
N THR A 46 -11.40 -10.83 7.07
CA THR A 46 -12.47 -11.79 6.81
C THR A 46 -12.68 -12.68 8.05
N LEU A 47 -13.72 -12.39 8.85
CA LEU A 47 -14.00 -13.13 10.10
C LEU A 47 -15.23 -14.01 10.03
N GLU A 48 -16.18 -13.74 9.11
CA GLU A 48 -17.50 -14.40 9.09
C GLU A 48 -17.57 -15.64 8.20
N ARG A 49 -16.50 -15.97 7.50
CA ARG A 49 -16.42 -17.16 6.63
C ARG A 49 -15.00 -17.74 6.62
N PRO A 50 -14.87 -19.03 6.25
CA PRO A 50 -13.55 -19.60 5.96
C PRO A 50 -12.88 -18.86 4.80
N ILE A 51 -11.55 -18.72 4.89
CA ILE A 51 -10.72 -18.19 3.81
C ILE A 51 -10.15 -19.38 3.03
N ARG A 52 -10.21 -19.31 1.70
CA ARG A 52 -9.62 -20.30 0.80
C ARG A 52 -8.36 -19.72 0.18
N VAL A 53 -7.34 -20.56 0.10
CA VAL A 53 -6.08 -20.25 -0.57
C VAL A 53 -5.86 -21.31 -1.64
N THR A 54 -5.54 -20.89 -2.86
CA THR A 54 -5.22 -21.74 -3.99
C THR A 54 -3.81 -21.45 -4.48
N GLU A 55 -3.10 -22.50 -4.86
CA GLU A 55 -1.84 -22.36 -5.55
C GLU A 55 -2.07 -21.82 -6.97
N THR A 56 -1.22 -20.90 -7.38
CA THR A 56 -1.24 -20.27 -8.71
C THR A 56 0.18 -19.93 -9.14
N VAL A 57 0.31 -19.35 -10.32
CA VAL A 57 1.58 -18.83 -10.83
C VAL A 57 1.43 -17.39 -11.30
N LEU A 58 2.44 -16.58 -11.09
CA LEU A 58 2.54 -15.25 -11.68
C LEU A 58 2.84 -15.34 -13.18
N ALA A 59 2.76 -14.22 -13.90
CA ALA A 59 2.98 -14.19 -15.35
C ALA A 59 4.37 -14.66 -15.78
N ASP A 60 5.36 -14.69 -14.91
CA ASP A 60 6.71 -15.21 -15.15
C ASP A 60 6.90 -16.67 -14.70
N GLY A 61 5.83 -17.37 -14.34
CA GLY A 61 5.86 -18.75 -13.87
C GLY A 61 6.21 -18.93 -12.39
N THR A 62 6.40 -17.86 -11.63
CA THR A 62 6.68 -17.94 -10.18
C THR A 62 5.48 -18.48 -9.44
N ALA A 63 5.70 -19.48 -8.57
CA ALA A 63 4.67 -19.99 -7.67
C ALA A 63 4.16 -18.90 -6.72
N ALA A 64 2.86 -18.84 -6.54
CA ALA A 64 2.17 -17.88 -5.69
C ALA A 64 0.91 -18.50 -5.07
N PHE A 65 0.38 -17.85 -4.05
CA PHE A 65 -0.89 -18.19 -3.40
C PHE A 65 -1.92 -17.08 -3.68
N ALA A 66 -3.08 -17.48 -4.18
CA ALA A 66 -4.25 -16.61 -4.36
C ALA A 66 -5.26 -16.88 -3.24
N SER A 67 -5.65 -15.84 -2.51
CA SER A 67 -6.63 -15.93 -1.42
C SER A 67 -7.94 -15.24 -1.78
N ASP A 68 -9.08 -15.81 -1.39
CA ASP A 68 -10.38 -15.13 -1.46
C ASP A 68 -10.61 -14.14 -0.30
N GLY A 69 -9.63 -14.02 0.61
CA GLY A 69 -9.61 -13.05 1.70
C GLY A 69 -9.17 -11.65 1.28
N ALA A 70 -9.25 -10.71 2.23
CA ALA A 70 -8.77 -9.34 2.07
C ALA A 70 -7.22 -9.27 2.04
N PRO A 71 -6.61 -8.14 1.64
CA PRO A 71 -5.15 -7.96 1.68
C PRO A 71 -4.52 -8.26 3.05
N SER A 72 -5.17 -7.85 4.14
CA SER A 72 -4.72 -8.15 5.51
C SER A 72 -4.75 -9.65 5.82
N ASP A 73 -5.70 -10.40 5.26
CA ASP A 73 -5.76 -11.87 5.42
C ASP A 73 -4.61 -12.54 4.68
N CYS A 74 -4.20 -12.01 3.52
CA CYS A 74 -3.05 -12.49 2.75
C CYS A 74 -1.71 -12.29 3.49
N VAL A 75 -1.68 -11.44 4.52
CA VAL A 75 -0.56 -11.28 5.45
C VAL A 75 -0.76 -12.16 6.67
N ALA A 76 -1.94 -12.12 7.28
CA ALA A 76 -2.22 -12.85 8.52
C ALA A 76 -2.03 -14.36 8.37
N LEU A 77 -2.56 -14.98 7.29
CA LEU A 77 -2.45 -16.42 7.07
C LEU A 77 -0.99 -16.91 7.02
N PRO A 78 -0.08 -16.31 6.20
CA PRO A 78 1.32 -16.67 6.23
C PRO A 78 1.98 -16.50 7.62
N LEU A 79 1.71 -15.41 8.31
CA LEU A 79 2.29 -15.13 9.62
C LEU A 79 1.77 -16.06 10.73
N LEU A 80 0.57 -16.60 10.59
CA LEU A 80 0.00 -17.61 11.50
C LEU A 80 0.51 -19.04 11.25
N GLY A 81 1.39 -19.25 10.29
CA GLY A 81 2.06 -20.52 10.05
C GLY A 81 1.62 -21.27 8.77
N PHE A 82 0.88 -20.60 7.88
CA PHE A 82 0.57 -21.16 6.56
C PHE A 82 1.85 -21.35 5.70
N VAL A 83 2.88 -20.53 5.95
CA VAL A 83 4.20 -20.66 5.36
C VAL A 83 5.29 -20.67 6.44
N GLU A 84 6.55 -20.92 6.07
CA GLU A 84 7.68 -20.80 7.00
C GLU A 84 7.79 -19.37 7.55
N LYS A 85 8.48 -19.21 8.68
CA LYS A 85 8.67 -17.91 9.34
C LYS A 85 9.06 -16.81 8.35
N VAL A 86 8.28 -15.75 8.32
CA VAL A 86 8.48 -14.53 7.54
C VAL A 86 9.25 -13.51 8.37
N ASP A 87 10.24 -12.86 7.77
CA ASP A 87 11.06 -11.82 8.42
C ASP A 87 10.65 -10.40 8.02
N LEU A 88 10.00 -10.23 6.86
CA LEU A 88 9.58 -8.95 6.30
C LEU A 88 8.35 -9.14 5.43
N VAL A 89 7.40 -8.22 5.51
CA VAL A 89 6.28 -8.11 4.57
C VAL A 89 6.46 -6.87 3.71
N VAL A 90 6.34 -7.03 2.40
CA VAL A 90 6.28 -5.93 1.44
C VAL A 90 4.96 -5.99 0.67
N SER A 91 4.28 -4.86 0.57
CA SER A 91 2.97 -4.75 -0.08
C SER A 91 3.02 -3.78 -1.25
N GLY A 92 2.50 -4.17 -2.41
CA GLY A 92 2.47 -3.35 -3.62
C GLY A 92 2.95 -4.12 -4.86
N ILE A 93 3.40 -3.44 -5.93
CA ILE A 93 3.44 -1.97 -6.09
C ILE A 93 2.06 -1.50 -6.54
N ASN A 94 1.40 -0.68 -5.73
CA ASN A 94 0.11 -0.09 -6.09
C ASN A 94 0.27 0.86 -7.30
N PRO A 95 -0.66 0.85 -8.30
CA PRO A 95 -0.54 1.72 -9.46
C PRO A 95 -0.78 3.21 -9.17
N TYR A 96 -1.38 3.54 -8.03
CA TYR A 96 -1.66 4.93 -7.62
C TYR A 96 -1.00 5.23 -6.29
N SER A 97 -0.62 6.50 -6.09
CA SER A 97 -0.03 6.94 -4.82
C SER A 97 -1.02 6.79 -3.65
N ASN A 98 -0.50 6.35 -2.50
CA ASN A 98 -1.22 6.28 -1.23
C ASN A 98 -0.61 7.32 -0.28
N ILE A 99 -1.11 8.55 -0.34
CA ILE A 99 -0.58 9.73 0.36
C ILE A 99 -1.65 10.44 1.19
N GLY A 100 -1.23 11.15 2.21
CA GLY A 100 -2.14 11.87 3.10
C GLY A 100 -3.22 10.95 3.68
N HIS A 101 -4.48 11.35 3.58
CA HIS A 101 -5.61 10.58 4.11
C HIS A 101 -5.94 9.29 3.31
N ASP A 102 -5.46 9.16 2.05
CA ASP A 102 -5.66 7.94 1.24
C ASP A 102 -5.09 6.70 1.94
N VAL A 103 -4.09 6.87 2.80
CA VAL A 103 -3.49 5.81 3.64
C VAL A 103 -4.56 5.01 4.40
N THR A 104 -5.64 5.65 4.86
CA THR A 104 -6.70 4.98 5.64
C THR A 104 -7.61 4.10 4.79
N TYR A 105 -7.67 4.35 3.50
CA TYR A 105 -8.48 3.57 2.53
C TYR A 105 -7.65 2.51 1.80
N SER A 106 -6.32 2.61 1.86
CA SER A 106 -5.40 1.76 1.08
C SER A 106 -5.30 0.35 1.62
N GLY A 107 -5.67 -0.63 0.81
CA GLY A 107 -5.40 -2.05 1.09
C GLY A 107 -3.91 -2.37 1.05
N THR A 108 -3.14 -1.69 0.19
CA THR A 108 -1.68 -1.82 0.11
C THR A 108 -1.00 -1.43 1.42
N VAL A 109 -1.35 -0.26 1.97
CA VAL A 109 -0.74 0.23 3.22
C VAL A 109 -1.20 -0.58 4.41
N THR A 110 -2.50 -0.92 4.47
CA THR A 110 -3.04 -1.69 5.59
C THR A 110 -2.58 -3.15 5.63
N ALA A 111 -2.22 -3.74 4.49
CA ALA A 111 -1.51 -5.03 4.47
C ALA A 111 -0.13 -4.94 5.16
N ALA A 112 0.63 -3.86 4.92
CA ALA A 112 1.88 -3.63 5.65
C ALA A 112 1.64 -3.32 7.14
N MET A 113 0.54 -2.64 7.49
CA MET A 113 0.12 -2.43 8.88
C MET A 113 -0.19 -3.74 9.59
N GLU A 114 -0.86 -4.69 8.93
CA GLU A 114 -1.17 -6.01 9.49
C GLU A 114 0.11 -6.76 9.88
N ALA A 115 1.16 -6.67 9.08
CA ALA A 115 2.46 -7.26 9.42
C ALA A 115 3.02 -6.67 10.73
N VAL A 116 2.97 -5.35 10.88
CA VAL A 116 3.48 -4.66 12.07
C VAL A 116 2.63 -5.00 13.30
N ILE A 117 1.32 -5.16 13.17
CA ILE A 117 0.44 -5.65 14.25
C ILE A 117 0.87 -7.06 14.69
N ALA A 118 1.26 -7.92 13.75
CA ALA A 118 1.77 -9.26 14.03
C ALA A 118 3.23 -9.29 14.51
N GLY A 119 3.88 -8.13 14.66
CA GLY A 119 5.26 -8.01 15.13
C GLY A 119 6.34 -8.23 14.06
N VAL A 120 5.96 -8.22 12.79
CA VAL A 120 6.87 -8.34 11.64
C VAL A 120 6.98 -6.98 10.94
N PRO A 121 8.16 -6.52 10.52
CA PRO A 121 8.31 -5.30 9.74
C PRO A 121 7.43 -5.30 8.48
N GLY A 122 6.80 -4.15 8.19
CA GLY A 122 5.91 -3.96 7.04
C GLY A 122 6.27 -2.71 6.24
N ILE A 123 6.39 -2.84 4.91
CA ILE A 123 6.71 -1.74 4.00
C ILE A 123 5.75 -1.77 2.82
N ALA A 124 5.10 -0.64 2.54
CA ALA A 124 4.17 -0.47 1.42
C ALA A 124 4.83 0.35 0.29
N PHE A 125 4.60 -0.04 -0.95
CA PHE A 125 5.12 0.62 -2.15
C PHE A 125 3.98 0.99 -3.08
N SER A 126 3.99 2.24 -3.55
CA SER A 126 3.03 2.80 -4.50
C SER A 126 3.74 3.61 -5.58
N LEU A 127 3.21 3.58 -6.80
CA LEU A 127 3.68 4.33 -7.95
C LEU A 127 2.65 5.41 -8.31
N ALA A 128 3.05 6.66 -8.42
CA ALA A 128 2.16 7.76 -8.81
C ALA A 128 1.85 7.73 -10.32
N SER A 129 1.28 6.62 -10.83
CA SER A 129 1.06 6.42 -12.26
C SER A 129 -0.20 7.10 -12.81
N GLN A 130 -0.95 7.84 -11.97
CA GLN A 130 -2.01 8.75 -12.44
C GLN A 130 -1.49 9.80 -13.44
N ASP A 131 -0.21 10.16 -13.31
CA ASP A 131 0.45 11.16 -14.16
C ASP A 131 0.95 10.58 -15.50
N ARG A 132 0.72 9.27 -15.75
CA ARG A 132 1.13 8.63 -17.01
C ARG A 132 0.30 9.10 -18.20
N PRO A 133 0.85 9.07 -19.42
CA PRO A 133 0.07 9.33 -20.62
C PRO A 133 -1.14 8.39 -20.73
N ALA A 134 -2.28 8.95 -21.16
CA ALA A 134 -3.49 8.17 -21.36
C ALA A 134 -3.25 6.95 -22.28
N ASN A 135 -3.93 5.85 -22.00
CA ASN A 135 -3.85 4.59 -22.76
C ASN A 135 -2.47 3.90 -22.78
N THR A 136 -1.57 4.25 -21.85
CA THR A 136 -0.31 3.53 -21.66
C THR A 136 -0.41 2.56 -20.47
N VAL A 137 0.36 1.45 -20.55
CA VAL A 137 0.56 0.55 -19.41
C VAL A 137 1.57 1.18 -18.46
N ALA A 138 1.31 1.09 -17.15
CA ALA A 138 2.23 1.62 -16.16
C ALA A 138 3.56 0.84 -16.19
N ASP A 139 4.68 1.57 -16.21
CA ASP A 139 6.02 1.00 -16.05
C ASP A 139 6.37 0.97 -14.55
N TYR A 140 6.49 -0.22 -14.01
CA TYR A 140 6.87 -0.46 -12.61
C TYR A 140 8.39 -0.58 -12.41
N GLY A 141 9.20 -0.52 -13.47
CA GLY A 141 10.65 -0.65 -13.39
C GLY A 141 11.31 0.33 -12.41
N PRO A 142 11.05 1.64 -12.52
CA PRO A 142 11.60 2.63 -11.59
C PRO A 142 11.17 2.37 -10.13
N ALA A 143 9.90 2.05 -9.89
CA ALA A 143 9.40 1.80 -8.54
C ALA A 143 9.97 0.50 -7.94
N SER A 144 10.14 -0.56 -8.74
CA SER A 144 10.78 -1.81 -8.29
C SER A 144 12.28 -1.61 -7.99
N HIS A 145 12.96 -0.74 -8.73
CA HIS A 145 14.34 -0.36 -8.43
C HIS A 145 14.43 0.37 -7.07
N ILE A 146 13.58 1.35 -6.83
CA ILE A 146 13.49 2.05 -5.54
C ILE A 146 13.15 1.08 -4.41
N ALA A 147 12.23 0.13 -4.61
CA ALA A 147 11.91 -0.89 -3.61
C ALA A 147 13.17 -1.68 -3.22
N GLY A 148 13.98 -2.10 -4.20
CA GLY A 148 15.25 -2.76 -3.93
C GLY A 148 16.22 -1.93 -3.09
N ILE A 149 16.33 -0.61 -3.34
CA ILE A 149 17.16 0.31 -2.55
C ILE A 149 16.65 0.42 -1.10
N VAL A 150 15.33 0.65 -0.93
CA VAL A 150 14.71 0.80 0.39
C VAL A 150 14.87 -0.47 1.22
N ILE A 151 14.67 -1.66 0.62
CA ILE A 151 14.81 -2.93 1.35
C ILE A 151 16.26 -3.21 1.71
N LYS A 152 17.24 -2.92 0.85
CA LYS A 152 18.65 -3.02 1.22
C LYS A 152 18.98 -2.14 2.42
N LYS A 153 18.48 -0.89 2.41
CA LYS A 153 18.69 0.03 3.54
C LYS A 153 18.01 -0.47 4.82
N PHE A 154 16.79 -1.03 4.70
CA PHE A 154 16.13 -1.70 5.82
C PHE A 154 16.95 -2.87 6.37
N MET A 155 17.58 -3.67 5.51
CA MET A 155 18.43 -4.80 5.96
C MET A 155 19.67 -4.35 6.72
N GLU A 156 20.20 -3.17 6.41
CA GLU A 156 21.37 -2.58 7.08
C GLU A 156 21.01 -1.96 8.44
N GLU A 157 19.92 -1.21 8.50
CA GLU A 157 19.59 -0.33 9.63
C GLU A 157 18.44 -0.85 10.51
N GLY A 158 17.56 -1.68 9.95
CA GLY A 158 16.29 -2.08 10.58
C GLY A 158 15.26 -0.95 10.58
N LEU A 159 14.11 -1.22 11.20
CA LEU A 159 13.07 -0.24 11.49
C LEU A 159 12.74 -0.21 12.97
N PRO A 160 12.40 0.95 13.54
CA PRO A 160 11.83 1.01 14.89
C PRO A 160 10.57 0.14 14.99
N LYS A 161 10.36 -0.48 16.15
CA LYS A 161 9.16 -1.29 16.39
C LYS A 161 7.88 -0.45 16.25
N GLY A 162 6.85 -1.04 15.64
CA GLY A 162 5.56 -0.38 15.47
C GLY A 162 5.52 0.62 14.30
N VAL A 163 6.58 0.72 13.50
CA VAL A 163 6.64 1.61 12.34
C VAL A 163 6.38 0.83 11.06
N VAL A 164 5.49 1.36 10.24
CA VAL A 164 5.27 0.97 8.84
C VAL A 164 5.93 2.01 7.94
N LEU A 165 6.70 1.60 6.94
CA LEU A 165 7.12 2.54 5.90
C LEU A 165 6.11 2.56 4.76
N ASN A 166 5.63 3.76 4.42
CA ASN A 166 4.83 4.02 3.24
C ASN A 166 5.67 4.75 2.21
N VAL A 167 6.01 4.07 1.13
CA VAL A 167 6.90 4.56 0.08
C VAL A 167 6.10 4.85 -1.17
N ASN A 168 6.12 6.10 -1.62
CA ASN A 168 5.46 6.54 -2.84
C ASN A 168 6.50 7.03 -3.84
N VAL A 169 6.48 6.47 -5.04
CA VAL A 169 7.45 6.73 -6.11
C VAL A 169 6.79 7.57 -7.19
N PRO A 170 7.37 8.73 -7.59
CA PRO A 170 6.84 9.53 -8.68
C PRO A 170 6.96 8.76 -10.01
N TYR A 171 6.05 9.00 -10.95
CA TYR A 171 6.08 8.37 -12.28
C TYR A 171 7.15 9.03 -13.17
N LEU A 172 8.40 8.79 -12.84
CA LEU A 172 9.59 9.33 -13.47
C LEU A 172 10.62 8.21 -13.68
N SER A 173 11.56 8.40 -14.62
CA SER A 173 12.73 7.52 -14.68
C SER A 173 13.63 7.73 -13.46
N VAL A 174 14.40 6.71 -13.08
CA VAL A 174 15.28 6.79 -11.90
C VAL A 174 16.24 7.96 -11.98
N GLU A 175 16.75 8.26 -13.19
CA GLU A 175 17.71 9.33 -13.45
C GLU A 175 17.10 10.74 -13.31
N THR A 176 15.78 10.86 -13.49
CA THR A 176 15.07 12.14 -13.42
C THR A 176 14.41 12.41 -12.07
N MET A 177 14.37 11.41 -11.18
CA MET A 177 13.91 11.60 -9.81
C MET A 177 14.83 12.56 -9.07
N ALA A 178 14.23 13.45 -8.26
CA ALA A 178 14.97 14.42 -7.45
C ALA A 178 15.70 13.81 -6.25
N GLY A 179 15.48 12.52 -5.97
CA GLY A 179 16.05 11.77 -4.85
C GLY A 179 14.99 11.21 -3.92
N LEU A 180 15.37 10.84 -2.69
CA LEU A 180 14.49 10.31 -1.65
C LEU A 180 14.30 11.36 -0.56
N ALA A 181 13.07 11.49 -0.05
CA ALA A 181 12.72 12.41 1.03
C ALA A 181 11.98 11.66 2.14
N ILE A 182 12.41 11.86 3.39
CA ILE A 182 11.63 11.46 4.56
C ILE A 182 10.54 12.49 4.77
N THR A 183 9.30 12.04 4.85
CA THR A 183 8.12 12.90 4.80
C THR A 183 7.14 12.61 5.95
N ARG A 184 6.23 13.54 6.17
CA ARG A 184 5.01 13.34 6.95
C ARG A 184 3.81 13.28 6.02
N GLN A 185 2.68 12.76 6.51
CA GLN A 185 1.43 12.82 5.76
C GLN A 185 1.05 14.27 5.44
N GLY A 186 0.70 14.50 4.18
CA GLY A 186 0.16 15.76 3.69
C GLY A 186 -1.36 15.81 3.75
N LEU A 187 -1.93 16.90 3.26
CA LEU A 187 -3.36 17.09 3.16
C LEU A 187 -3.87 16.73 1.76
N ARG A 188 -4.77 15.74 1.67
CA ARG A 188 -5.55 15.45 0.47
C ARG A 188 -6.81 16.31 0.47
N VAL A 189 -7.19 16.76 -0.70
CA VAL A 189 -8.41 17.57 -0.90
C VAL A 189 -9.32 16.80 -1.83
N TYR A 190 -10.47 16.37 -1.30
CA TYR A 190 -11.52 15.67 -2.04
C TYR A 190 -12.59 16.68 -2.43
N ARG A 191 -13.09 16.59 -3.67
CA ARG A 191 -14.22 17.36 -4.20
C ARG A 191 -15.28 16.41 -4.71
N ASP A 192 -15.75 15.57 -3.78
CA ASP A 192 -16.71 14.52 -4.08
C ASP A 192 -18.04 15.12 -4.51
N ALA A 193 -18.69 14.46 -5.46
CA ALA A 193 -20.03 14.79 -5.93
C ALA A 193 -20.90 13.53 -5.97
N LEU A 194 -22.18 13.69 -5.59
CA LEU A 194 -23.16 12.63 -5.68
C LEU A 194 -23.82 12.65 -7.07
N ASP A 195 -23.61 11.61 -7.88
CA ASP A 195 -24.34 11.39 -9.12
C ASP A 195 -25.48 10.38 -8.87
N LYS A 196 -26.73 10.86 -8.94
CA LYS A 196 -27.92 10.04 -8.78
C LYS A 196 -28.52 9.71 -10.14
N ARG A 197 -28.72 8.42 -10.41
CA ARG A 197 -29.34 7.90 -11.63
C ARG A 197 -30.45 6.90 -11.30
N LEU A 198 -31.21 6.50 -12.32
CA LEU A 198 -32.24 5.48 -12.22
C LEU A 198 -31.82 4.26 -13.05
N ASP A 199 -32.05 3.05 -12.53
CA ASP A 199 -31.92 1.83 -13.31
C ASP A 199 -33.08 1.68 -14.32
N PRO A 200 -33.06 0.72 -15.26
CA PRO A 200 -34.14 0.49 -16.23
C PRO A 200 -35.50 0.17 -15.58
N ARG A 201 -35.58 -0.11 -14.30
CA ARG A 201 -36.81 -0.36 -13.54
C ARG A 201 -37.25 0.84 -12.69
N GLY A 202 -36.61 2.00 -12.88
CA GLY A 202 -36.89 3.23 -12.15
C GLY A 202 -36.38 3.29 -10.71
N ARG A 203 -35.49 2.36 -10.26
CA ARG A 203 -34.94 2.37 -8.93
C ARG A 203 -33.67 3.24 -8.89
N PRO A 204 -33.53 4.12 -7.89
CA PRO A 204 -32.36 4.98 -7.80
C PRO A 204 -31.10 4.19 -7.46
N TYR A 205 -29.97 4.57 -8.07
CA TYR A 205 -28.63 4.21 -7.68
C TYR A 205 -27.74 5.45 -7.69
N TYR A 206 -26.60 5.36 -7.01
CA TYR A 206 -25.77 6.51 -6.72
C TYR A 206 -24.31 6.18 -7.00
N TRP A 207 -23.61 7.12 -7.61
CA TRP A 207 -22.16 7.13 -7.66
C TRP A 207 -21.62 8.23 -6.75
N ILE A 208 -20.60 7.89 -5.95
CA ILE A 208 -19.74 8.87 -5.32
C ILE A 208 -18.62 9.12 -6.33
N GLY A 209 -18.67 10.29 -6.96
CA GLY A 209 -17.74 10.73 -7.99
C GLY A 209 -17.23 12.13 -7.65
N GLY A 210 -16.87 12.90 -8.65
CA GLY A 210 -16.36 14.26 -8.50
C GLY A 210 -15.05 14.45 -9.28
N GLU A 211 -14.26 15.41 -8.84
CA GLU A 211 -12.93 15.65 -9.40
C GLU A 211 -11.92 14.66 -8.80
N GLU A 212 -10.84 14.40 -9.54
CA GLU A 212 -9.71 13.64 -8.97
C GLU A 212 -9.18 14.33 -7.70
N PRO A 213 -8.91 13.58 -6.63
CA PRO A 213 -8.40 14.16 -5.40
C PRO A 213 -7.09 14.90 -5.66
N THR A 214 -7.01 16.15 -5.23
CA THR A 214 -5.78 16.94 -5.26
C THR A 214 -5.09 16.90 -3.91
N GLY A 215 -3.92 17.53 -3.78
CA GLY A 215 -3.20 17.64 -2.53
C GLY A 215 -2.59 19.01 -2.35
N VAL A 216 -2.35 19.38 -1.10
CA VAL A 216 -1.63 20.63 -0.77
C VAL A 216 -0.14 20.39 -0.91
N ASN A 217 0.48 21.07 -1.88
CA ASN A 217 1.92 20.99 -2.12
C ASN A 217 2.69 21.75 -1.01
N GLU A 218 2.81 21.12 0.15
CA GLU A 218 3.53 21.64 1.30
C GLU A 218 4.88 20.94 1.44
N GLU A 219 5.93 21.66 1.79
CA GLU A 219 7.26 21.13 2.01
C GLU A 219 7.26 20.14 3.21
N GLY A 220 8.06 19.06 3.10
CA GLY A 220 8.14 18.01 4.10
C GLY A 220 6.95 17.06 4.14
N THR A 221 5.97 17.18 3.23
CA THR A 221 4.85 16.24 3.10
C THR A 221 5.06 15.26 1.96
N ASP A 222 4.38 14.11 2.03
CA ASP A 222 4.32 13.10 0.97
C ASP A 222 3.78 13.68 -0.35
N VAL A 223 2.70 14.48 -0.27
CA VAL A 223 2.13 15.21 -1.41
C VAL A 223 3.16 16.15 -2.02
N GLY A 224 3.79 16.99 -1.19
CA GLY A 224 4.76 17.96 -1.65
C GLY A 224 6.05 17.34 -2.19
N ALA A 225 6.49 16.19 -1.66
CA ALA A 225 7.64 15.45 -2.16
C ALA A 225 7.37 14.91 -3.58
N LEU A 226 6.24 14.20 -3.79
CA LEU A 226 5.87 13.69 -5.10
C LEU A 226 5.72 14.82 -6.15
N ALA A 227 5.07 15.91 -5.78
CA ALA A 227 4.91 17.07 -6.67
C ALA A 227 6.25 17.69 -7.14
N ARG A 228 7.32 17.46 -6.37
CA ARG A 228 8.69 17.92 -6.72
C ARG A 228 9.57 16.79 -7.27
N GLY A 229 9.00 15.64 -7.62
CA GLY A 229 9.72 14.51 -8.22
C GLY A 229 10.57 13.70 -7.24
N TYR A 230 10.37 13.86 -5.92
CA TYR A 230 11.03 13.02 -4.91
C TYR A 230 10.26 11.74 -4.64
N VAL A 231 10.97 10.65 -4.38
CA VAL A 231 10.40 9.49 -3.72
C VAL A 231 10.06 9.89 -2.28
N SER A 232 8.81 9.72 -1.89
CA SER A 232 8.36 9.99 -0.53
C SER A 232 8.47 8.74 0.32
N ILE A 233 9.10 8.83 1.48
CA ILE A 233 9.20 7.77 2.49
C ILE A 233 8.58 8.31 3.78
N THR A 234 7.36 7.88 4.07
CA THR A 234 6.61 8.32 5.26
C THR A 234 6.60 7.20 6.31
N PRO A 235 7.24 7.39 7.47
CA PRO A 235 7.08 6.48 8.60
C PRO A 235 5.70 6.68 9.22
N LEU A 236 4.89 5.62 9.24
CA LEU A 236 3.56 5.61 9.84
C LEU A 236 3.58 4.83 11.15
N GLN A 237 2.73 5.23 12.08
CA GLN A 237 2.49 4.51 13.34
C GLN A 237 1.03 4.06 13.41
N LEU A 238 0.79 2.99 14.16
CA LEU A 238 -0.56 2.43 14.34
C LEU A 238 -1.32 3.10 15.50
N ASP A 239 -0.62 3.78 16.40
CA ASP A 239 -1.25 4.54 17.46
C ASP A 239 -1.79 5.87 16.92
N LEU A 240 -3.12 5.92 16.72
CA LEU A 240 -3.85 7.10 16.23
C LEU A 240 -4.26 8.06 17.34
N THR A 241 -3.81 7.85 18.58
CA THR A 241 -4.18 8.67 19.73
C THR A 241 -3.65 10.10 19.58
N ASN A 242 -4.54 11.08 19.65
CA ASN A 242 -4.12 12.46 19.75
C ASN A 242 -3.82 12.82 21.23
N TYR A 243 -2.57 12.67 21.63
CA TYR A 243 -2.12 12.89 23.01
C TYR A 243 -2.39 14.32 23.51
N LYS A 244 -2.30 15.36 22.65
CA LYS A 244 -2.62 16.74 23.02
C LYS A 244 -4.12 16.90 23.31
N ALA A 245 -4.97 16.31 22.49
CA ALA A 245 -6.42 16.32 22.74
C ALA A 245 -6.76 15.54 24.02
N MET A 246 -6.09 14.40 24.26
CA MET A 246 -6.29 13.59 25.46
C MET A 246 -6.02 14.42 26.74
N GLU A 247 -4.93 15.18 26.81
CA GLU A 247 -4.64 16.05 27.95
C GLU A 247 -5.70 17.14 28.13
N LYS A 248 -6.21 17.73 27.07
CA LYS A 248 -7.31 18.68 27.12
C LYS A 248 -8.60 18.04 27.65
N LEU A 249 -8.93 16.83 27.17
CA LEU A 249 -10.16 16.12 27.57
C LEU A 249 -10.13 15.70 29.04
N LYS A 250 -8.96 15.41 29.64
CA LYS A 250 -8.80 15.11 31.06
C LYS A 250 -9.25 16.28 31.98
N SER A 251 -9.20 17.52 31.48
CA SER A 251 -9.64 18.70 32.25
C SER A 251 -11.15 18.96 32.19
N TRP A 252 -11.90 18.20 31.39
CA TRP A 252 -13.35 18.35 31.29
C TRP A 252 -14.02 17.75 32.54
N LYS A 253 -15.10 18.40 33.00
CA LYS A 253 -16.00 17.83 34.02
C LYS A 253 -17.03 16.94 33.30
N TRP A 254 -16.91 15.66 33.50
CA TRP A 254 -17.82 14.66 32.94
C TRP A 254 -19.06 14.48 33.85
#